data_0ee6457192acc3aaf5cdda102f349e2a
#
_entry.id   0ee6457192acc3aaf5cdda102f349e2a
#
_cell.length_a   1.000
_cell.length_b   1.000
_cell.length_c   1.000
_cell.angle_alpha   90.00
_cell.angle_beta   90.00
_cell.angle_gamma   90.00
#
_symmetry.space_group_name_H-M   'P 1'
#
loop_
_entity.id
_entity.type
_entity.pdbx_description
1 polymer ?
#
loop_
_entity_poly.entity_id
_entity_poly.type
_entity_poly.pdbx_seq_one_letter_code
_entity_poly.pdbx_strand_id
1 'polypeptide(L)'
;MATLNIKEYLDRDEQKDLLRFLTAGSVDDGKSTLIGRLLFDSKKLYEDQLDALERDSKRMGNAGDHIDYALLLDGLKAEREQGITIDVAYRYFSTNNRKFIIADTPGHEQYTRNMITGGSTANLAIILVDARTGVITQTRRHTYLVSLLGIKHVVLAVNKMDLVDFDKNVFDKIVSDYKEFVAPLNIPDITCIPLSALDGDNVVEKSDRTPWYEGPVLLDFLETVPIDQDRNFEDFRYPVQYVLRPNLDFRGFCGKVASGIVRKGDTVMALPSGKTSKVKSIVTYDGELDYAFPPQCITITLEDEIDVSRGEMLVHPDNLPMADRNFEAMLVWMDEEPMDVSKQFYIKHTTNMTRAHVDSIRYKVNVNTMEQLSIENGQLTTDSLPMKLNEIACVTFTTGKELFFDPYRKNKQTGAFILIDPITNNTSAVGMILDKLSMEEEEAADNCQLPIVNCQLNLSALGIGEEHYEAIEKACKALEKQGVKVELTK
;
A
#
# COMPACT_ATOMS: atom_id res chain seq x y z
N MET A 1 -8.20 -33.48 -32.46
CA MET A 1 -7.56 -32.68 -31.40
C MET A 1 -6.28 -32.10 -32.02
N ALA A 2 -6.23 -30.79 -32.22
CA ALA A 2 -5.02 -30.14 -32.72
C ALA A 2 -3.97 -30.22 -31.64
N THR A 3 -2.83 -30.87 -31.91
CA THR A 3 -1.65 -30.84 -31.05
C THR A 3 -1.15 -29.40 -31.00
N LEU A 4 -1.51 -28.71 -29.95
CA LEU A 4 -0.93 -27.38 -29.66
C LEU A 4 0.59 -27.56 -29.55
N ASN A 5 1.30 -26.82 -30.41
CA ASN A 5 2.76 -26.73 -30.31
C ASN A 5 3.11 -26.10 -28.94
N ILE A 6 3.84 -26.82 -28.11
CA ILE A 6 4.21 -26.38 -26.76
C ILE A 6 4.85 -24.98 -26.80
N LYS A 7 5.63 -24.68 -27.82
CA LYS A 7 6.28 -23.38 -27.98
C LYS A 7 5.25 -22.27 -28.22
N GLU A 8 4.27 -22.48 -29.08
CA GLU A 8 3.19 -21.51 -29.33
C GLU A 8 2.32 -21.27 -28.09
N TYR A 9 2.14 -22.32 -27.27
CA TYR A 9 1.41 -22.20 -26.00
C TYR A 9 2.21 -21.35 -25.01
N LEU A 10 3.53 -21.58 -24.87
CA LEU A 10 4.40 -20.81 -23.98
C LEU A 10 4.50 -19.35 -24.42
N ASP A 11 4.68 -19.10 -25.72
CA ASP A 11 4.76 -17.74 -26.27
C ASP A 11 3.44 -16.96 -26.02
N ARG A 12 2.29 -17.63 -26.18
CA ARG A 12 1.00 -17.03 -25.85
C ARG A 12 0.83 -16.79 -24.35
N ASP A 13 1.29 -17.72 -23.52
CA ASP A 13 1.19 -17.59 -22.07
C ASP A 13 2.08 -16.45 -21.54
N GLU A 14 3.26 -16.25 -22.12
CA GLU A 14 4.16 -15.14 -21.78
C GLU A 14 3.55 -13.77 -22.12
N GLN A 15 2.79 -13.67 -23.20
CA GLN A 15 2.15 -12.43 -23.65
C GLN A 15 0.88 -12.06 -22.90
N LYS A 16 0.33 -12.97 -22.06
CA LYS A 16 -0.86 -12.66 -21.26
C LYS A 16 -0.58 -11.57 -20.25
N ASP A 17 -1.51 -10.64 -20.16
CA ASP A 17 -1.51 -9.61 -19.14
C ASP A 17 -1.69 -10.20 -17.73
N LEU A 18 -1.17 -9.53 -16.71
CA LEU A 18 -1.19 -9.97 -15.32
C LEU A 18 -2.01 -9.03 -14.46
N LEU A 19 -3.16 -9.49 -14.00
CA LEU A 19 -3.98 -8.79 -13.01
C LEU A 19 -3.61 -9.25 -11.58
N ARG A 20 -3.28 -8.29 -10.73
CA ARG A 20 -3.14 -8.50 -9.29
C ARG A 20 -4.37 -7.94 -8.60
N PHE A 21 -5.08 -8.76 -7.84
CA PHE A 21 -6.22 -8.29 -7.07
C PHE A 21 -6.19 -8.82 -5.63
N LEU A 22 -6.80 -8.06 -4.74
CA LEU A 22 -6.99 -8.47 -3.37
C LEU A 22 -8.48 -8.75 -3.10
N THR A 23 -8.74 -9.62 -2.13
CA THR A 23 -10.07 -9.79 -1.54
C THR A 23 -10.09 -9.17 -0.15
N ALA A 24 -11.10 -8.35 0.13
CA ALA A 24 -11.31 -7.73 1.42
C ALA A 24 -12.78 -7.82 1.83
N GLY A 25 -13.05 -7.81 3.12
CA GLY A 25 -14.39 -7.98 3.69
C GLY A 25 -14.27 -8.43 5.14
N SER A 26 -15.37 -8.45 5.86
CA SER A 26 -15.39 -8.90 7.25
C SER A 26 -15.09 -10.40 7.39
N VAL A 27 -14.88 -10.83 8.61
CA VAL A 27 -14.89 -12.27 8.93
C VAL A 27 -16.26 -12.83 8.51
N ASP A 28 -16.29 -14.01 7.96
CA ASP A 28 -17.46 -14.72 7.46
C ASP A 28 -18.17 -14.12 6.23
N ASP A 29 -17.68 -13.04 5.60
CA ASP A 29 -18.22 -12.54 4.33
C ASP A 29 -18.01 -13.53 3.16
N GLY A 30 -17.20 -14.57 3.35
CA GLY A 30 -16.98 -15.64 2.36
C GLY A 30 -15.81 -15.39 1.41
N LYS A 31 -14.77 -14.64 1.83
CA LYS A 31 -13.57 -14.38 1.02
C LYS A 31 -12.90 -15.64 0.54
N SER A 32 -12.53 -16.50 1.46
CA SER A 32 -11.83 -17.77 1.14
C SER A 32 -12.72 -18.70 0.32
N THR A 33 -14.04 -18.72 0.59
CA THR A 33 -15.00 -19.48 -0.22
C THR A 33 -15.02 -18.97 -1.66
N LEU A 34 -15.06 -17.64 -1.87
CA LEU A 34 -15.08 -17.05 -3.20
C LEU A 34 -13.80 -17.36 -3.99
N ILE A 35 -12.63 -17.23 -3.36
CA ILE A 35 -11.36 -17.54 -3.99
C ILE A 35 -11.30 -19.02 -4.36
N GLY A 36 -11.63 -19.89 -3.40
CA GLY A 36 -11.64 -21.34 -3.61
C GLY A 36 -12.61 -21.73 -4.73
N ARG A 37 -13.79 -21.11 -4.77
CA ARG A 37 -14.77 -21.30 -5.84
C ARG A 37 -14.25 -20.86 -7.20
N LEU A 38 -13.63 -19.68 -7.27
CA LEU A 38 -13.03 -19.16 -8.51
C LEU A 38 -11.94 -20.08 -9.05
N LEU A 39 -11.08 -20.62 -8.16
CA LEU A 39 -10.04 -21.58 -8.52
C LEU A 39 -10.63 -22.92 -9.00
N PHE A 40 -11.67 -23.39 -8.34
CA PHE A 40 -12.34 -24.65 -8.67
C PHE A 40 -13.04 -24.56 -10.04
N ASP A 41 -13.91 -23.56 -10.25
CA ASP A 41 -14.72 -23.43 -11.47
C ASP A 41 -13.86 -23.05 -12.68
N SER A 42 -12.71 -22.37 -12.48
CA SER A 42 -11.76 -22.11 -13.56
C SER A 42 -11.01 -23.38 -14.03
N LYS A 43 -11.30 -24.56 -13.46
CA LYS A 43 -10.69 -25.87 -13.76
C LYS A 43 -9.17 -25.88 -13.68
N LYS A 44 -8.62 -25.20 -12.69
CA LYS A 44 -7.17 -25.05 -12.48
C LYS A 44 -6.63 -25.87 -11.30
N LEU A 45 -7.48 -26.68 -10.68
CA LEU A 45 -7.08 -27.64 -9.65
C LEU A 45 -6.69 -28.97 -10.31
N TYR A 46 -5.63 -29.58 -9.78
CA TYR A 46 -5.23 -30.92 -10.18
C TYR A 46 -6.16 -31.96 -9.53
N GLU A 47 -6.34 -33.13 -10.18
CA GLU A 47 -7.25 -34.19 -9.71
C GLU A 47 -6.94 -34.65 -8.27
N ASP A 48 -5.67 -34.75 -7.91
CA ASP A 48 -5.22 -35.07 -6.54
C ASP A 48 -5.60 -34.01 -5.50
N GLN A 49 -5.62 -32.74 -5.89
CA GLN A 49 -6.07 -31.64 -5.03
C GLN A 49 -7.59 -31.67 -4.85
N LEU A 50 -8.35 -32.03 -5.89
CA LEU A 50 -9.80 -32.19 -5.82
C LEU A 50 -10.18 -33.35 -4.89
N ASP A 51 -9.54 -34.50 -5.06
CA ASP A 51 -9.77 -35.67 -4.21
C ASP A 51 -9.40 -35.40 -2.74
N ALA A 52 -8.36 -34.59 -2.49
CA ALA A 52 -7.98 -34.17 -1.14
C ALA A 52 -9.04 -33.21 -0.57
N LEU A 53 -9.48 -32.24 -1.35
CA LEU A 53 -10.49 -31.25 -0.95
C LEU A 53 -11.82 -31.93 -0.57
N GLU A 54 -12.30 -32.88 -1.39
CA GLU A 54 -13.52 -33.63 -1.10
C GLU A 54 -13.43 -34.45 0.19
N ARG A 55 -12.27 -35.08 0.42
CA ARG A 55 -12.04 -35.86 1.66
C ARG A 55 -11.96 -34.95 2.88
N ASP A 56 -11.23 -33.86 2.79
CA ASP A 56 -11.04 -32.93 3.89
C ASP A 56 -12.34 -32.16 4.19
N SER A 57 -13.11 -31.81 3.15
CA SER A 57 -14.43 -31.17 3.31
C SER A 57 -15.41 -32.08 4.09
N LYS A 58 -15.47 -33.36 3.79
CA LYS A 58 -16.28 -34.32 4.53
C LYS A 58 -15.82 -34.54 5.97
N ARG A 59 -14.55 -34.33 6.27
CA ARG A 59 -13.96 -34.63 7.59
C ARG A 59 -13.95 -33.38 8.50
N MET A 60 -13.69 -32.20 7.97
CA MET A 60 -13.42 -30.96 8.74
C MET A 60 -14.14 -29.73 8.17
N GLY A 61 -14.88 -29.87 7.06
CA GLY A 61 -15.51 -28.73 6.40
C GLY A 61 -16.71 -28.19 7.19
N ASN A 62 -16.91 -26.89 7.07
CA ASN A 62 -18.02 -26.15 7.71
C ASN A 62 -19.16 -25.82 6.74
N ALA A 63 -19.09 -26.26 5.49
CA ALA A 63 -20.05 -25.95 4.42
C ALA A 63 -21.26 -26.93 4.35
N GLY A 64 -21.50 -27.73 5.38
CA GLY A 64 -22.57 -28.74 5.39
C GLY A 64 -22.37 -29.83 4.35
N ASP A 65 -23.35 -30.07 3.47
CA ASP A 65 -23.29 -31.06 2.40
C ASP A 65 -22.48 -30.57 1.16
N HIS A 66 -22.07 -29.29 1.12
CA HIS A 66 -21.30 -28.70 0.05
C HIS A 66 -19.79 -28.87 0.26
N ILE A 67 -19.01 -28.79 -0.83
CA ILE A 67 -17.55 -28.74 -0.75
C ILE A 67 -17.13 -27.46 -0.07
N ASP A 68 -16.29 -27.56 0.97
CA ASP A 68 -15.72 -26.40 1.64
C ASP A 68 -14.49 -25.89 0.89
N TYR A 69 -14.71 -24.96 -0.01
CA TYR A 69 -13.68 -24.35 -0.85
C TYR A 69 -12.65 -23.55 -0.04
N ALA A 70 -12.97 -23.11 1.18
CA ALA A 70 -12.03 -22.38 2.05
C ALA A 70 -10.81 -23.24 2.42
N LEU A 71 -10.98 -24.55 2.53
CA LEU A 71 -9.90 -25.50 2.83
C LEU A 71 -8.76 -25.52 1.78
N LEU A 72 -9.04 -25.03 0.55
CA LEU A 72 -8.00 -24.87 -0.47
C LEU A 72 -6.97 -23.78 -0.10
N LEU A 73 -7.36 -22.84 0.73
CA LEU A 73 -6.60 -21.62 1.02
C LEU A 73 -5.86 -21.70 2.36
N ASP A 74 -6.39 -22.47 3.30
CA ASP A 74 -5.86 -22.57 4.65
C ASP A 74 -4.45 -23.19 4.66
N GLY A 75 -3.44 -22.31 4.64
CA GLY A 75 -2.04 -22.70 4.59
C GLY A 75 -1.43 -22.96 5.98
N LEU A 76 -1.80 -22.14 6.96
CA LEU A 76 -1.25 -22.21 8.31
C LEU A 76 -2.12 -23.08 9.21
N LYS A 77 -1.48 -23.83 10.12
CA LYS A 77 -2.20 -24.63 11.11
C LYS A 77 -3.11 -23.78 11.99
N ALA A 78 -2.66 -22.57 12.36
CA ALA A 78 -3.43 -21.62 13.15
C ALA A 78 -4.66 -21.09 12.40
N GLU A 79 -4.58 -20.89 11.08
CA GLU A 79 -5.71 -20.50 10.24
C GLU A 79 -6.78 -21.59 10.21
N ARG A 80 -6.37 -22.86 10.04
CA ARG A 80 -7.28 -24.02 10.08
C ARG A 80 -7.96 -24.20 11.43
N GLU A 81 -7.22 -23.97 12.52
CA GLU A 81 -7.75 -24.14 13.89
C GLU A 81 -8.72 -23.00 14.26
N GLN A 82 -8.50 -21.78 13.75
CA GLN A 82 -9.31 -20.62 14.08
C GLN A 82 -10.37 -20.29 13.01
N GLY A 83 -10.25 -20.85 11.80
CA GLY A 83 -11.13 -20.58 10.67
C GLY A 83 -11.05 -19.14 10.15
N ILE A 84 -9.89 -18.49 10.32
CA ILE A 84 -9.66 -17.10 9.87
C ILE A 84 -8.35 -16.99 9.11
N THR A 85 -8.27 -16.11 8.12
CA THR A 85 -7.02 -15.73 7.48
C THR A 85 -6.23 -14.82 8.41
N ILE A 86 -4.97 -15.13 8.68
CA ILE A 86 -4.07 -14.39 9.57
C ILE A 86 -3.07 -13.59 8.76
N ASP A 87 -2.40 -14.25 7.81
CA ASP A 87 -1.38 -13.63 6.96
C ASP A 87 -1.88 -13.50 5.50
N VAL A 88 -1.16 -12.73 4.69
CA VAL A 88 -1.50 -12.59 3.26
C VAL A 88 -1.08 -13.85 2.52
N ALA A 89 -2.05 -14.55 1.97
CA ALA A 89 -1.80 -15.69 1.11
C ALA A 89 -1.88 -15.27 -0.36
N TYR A 90 -0.82 -15.55 -1.13
CA TYR A 90 -0.81 -15.31 -2.56
C TYR A 90 -1.14 -16.59 -3.32
N ARG A 91 -2.14 -16.50 -4.22
CA ARG A 91 -2.54 -17.59 -5.10
C ARG A 91 -2.40 -17.17 -6.55
N TYR A 92 -2.01 -18.12 -7.38
CA TYR A 92 -1.74 -17.88 -8.79
C TYR A 92 -2.64 -18.78 -9.64
N PHE A 93 -3.29 -18.19 -10.61
CA PHE A 93 -3.96 -18.95 -11.65
C PHE A 93 -3.94 -18.20 -12.98
N SER A 94 -4.26 -18.87 -14.06
CA SER A 94 -4.36 -18.24 -15.37
C SER A 94 -5.53 -18.83 -16.13
N THR A 95 -6.23 -18.00 -16.87
CA THR A 95 -7.19 -18.42 -17.87
C THR A 95 -6.55 -18.41 -19.27
N ASN A 96 -7.35 -18.59 -20.29
CA ASN A 96 -6.84 -18.45 -21.65
C ASN A 96 -6.50 -16.98 -21.99
N ASN A 97 -7.13 -16.02 -21.31
CA ASN A 97 -7.06 -14.60 -21.61
C ASN A 97 -6.06 -13.84 -20.74
N ARG A 98 -5.95 -14.18 -19.45
CA ARG A 98 -5.19 -13.39 -18.45
C ARG A 98 -4.57 -14.26 -17.38
N LYS A 99 -3.45 -13.78 -16.80
CA LYS A 99 -2.83 -14.31 -15.57
C LYS A 99 -3.32 -13.55 -14.37
N PHE A 100 -3.42 -14.21 -13.24
CA PHE A 100 -3.94 -13.64 -12.00
C PHE A 100 -3.02 -13.94 -10.81
N ILE A 101 -2.86 -12.94 -9.96
CA ILE A 101 -2.33 -13.09 -8.61
C ILE A 101 -3.41 -12.59 -7.65
N ILE A 102 -3.87 -13.48 -6.80
CA ILE A 102 -4.82 -13.17 -5.73
C ILE A 102 -4.03 -12.94 -4.45
N ALA A 103 -4.26 -11.80 -3.79
CA ALA A 103 -3.85 -11.58 -2.41
C ALA A 103 -5.09 -11.80 -1.52
N ASP A 104 -5.16 -12.96 -0.85
CA ASP A 104 -6.17 -13.20 0.18
C ASP A 104 -5.76 -12.45 1.43
N THR A 105 -6.61 -11.51 1.88
CA THR A 105 -6.29 -10.64 3.01
C THR A 105 -7.18 -10.91 4.20
N PRO A 106 -6.63 -10.82 5.43
CA PRO A 106 -7.41 -11.01 6.64
C PRO A 106 -8.59 -10.05 6.74
N GLY A 107 -9.74 -10.57 7.22
CA GLY A 107 -10.93 -9.74 7.48
C GLY A 107 -10.92 -9.06 8.85
N HIS A 108 -10.08 -9.49 9.77
CA HIS A 108 -10.07 -9.00 11.14
C HIS A 108 -9.28 -7.69 11.27
N GLU A 109 -9.79 -6.77 12.09
CA GLU A 109 -9.19 -5.44 12.31
C GLU A 109 -7.72 -5.48 12.71
N GLN A 110 -7.34 -6.43 13.56
CA GLN A 110 -5.96 -6.58 14.07
C GLN A 110 -4.94 -6.85 12.96
N TYR A 111 -5.38 -7.36 11.81
CA TYR A 111 -4.53 -7.72 10.68
C TYR A 111 -4.59 -6.70 9.52
N THR A 112 -5.05 -5.48 9.77
CA THR A 112 -5.13 -4.40 8.75
C THR A 112 -3.77 -4.17 8.07
N ARG A 113 -2.65 -4.29 8.80
CA ARG A 113 -1.29 -4.21 8.25
C ARG A 113 -1.05 -5.22 7.11
N ASN A 114 -1.58 -6.44 7.25
CA ASN A 114 -1.45 -7.48 6.24
C ASN A 114 -2.28 -7.15 4.99
N MET A 115 -3.48 -6.57 5.16
CA MET A 115 -4.27 -6.06 4.03
C MET A 115 -3.52 -4.97 3.23
N ILE A 116 -2.86 -4.04 3.92
CA ILE A 116 -2.07 -2.99 3.26
C ILE A 116 -0.91 -3.59 2.48
N THR A 117 -0.22 -4.58 3.06
CA THR A 117 0.86 -5.31 2.39
C THR A 117 0.37 -5.99 1.12
N GLY A 118 -0.73 -6.74 1.19
CA GLY A 118 -1.34 -7.41 0.03
C GLY A 118 -1.86 -6.41 -1.01
N GLY A 119 -2.45 -5.31 -0.57
CA GLY A 119 -3.03 -4.28 -1.42
C GLY A 119 -2.02 -3.36 -2.11
N SER A 120 -0.78 -3.26 -1.60
CA SER A 120 0.24 -2.34 -2.11
C SER A 120 0.61 -2.58 -3.58
N THR A 121 0.45 -3.80 -4.07
CA THR A 121 0.74 -4.20 -5.46
C THR A 121 -0.50 -4.51 -6.28
N ALA A 122 -1.70 -4.43 -5.69
CA ALA A 122 -2.95 -4.77 -6.35
C ALA A 122 -3.40 -3.69 -7.33
N ASN A 123 -3.95 -4.12 -8.46
CA ASN A 123 -4.60 -3.29 -9.46
C ASN A 123 -6.11 -3.14 -9.18
N LEU A 124 -6.70 -4.17 -8.56
CA LEU A 124 -8.13 -4.28 -8.31
C LEU A 124 -8.39 -4.80 -6.89
N ALA A 125 -9.48 -4.37 -6.29
CA ALA A 125 -9.95 -4.88 -5.01
C ALA A 125 -11.36 -5.46 -5.14
N ILE A 126 -11.58 -6.65 -4.60
CA ILE A 126 -12.91 -7.24 -4.42
C ILE A 126 -13.30 -7.03 -2.97
N ILE A 127 -14.29 -6.18 -2.74
CA ILE A 127 -14.87 -5.93 -1.43
C ILE A 127 -16.11 -6.80 -1.28
N LEU A 128 -16.03 -7.80 -0.41
CA LEU A 128 -17.16 -8.67 -0.13
C LEU A 128 -18.06 -8.06 0.93
N VAL A 129 -19.36 -8.22 0.73
CA VAL A 129 -20.43 -7.81 1.66
C VAL A 129 -21.44 -8.94 1.76
N ASP A 130 -21.75 -9.37 2.97
CA ASP A 130 -22.83 -10.33 3.21
C ASP A 130 -24.19 -9.64 2.98
N ALA A 131 -25.00 -10.19 2.08
CA ALA A 131 -26.31 -9.63 1.70
C ALA A 131 -27.27 -9.45 2.89
N ARG A 132 -27.10 -10.20 3.96
CA ARG A 132 -27.91 -10.11 5.18
C ARG A 132 -27.58 -8.90 6.04
N THR A 133 -26.30 -8.50 6.06
CA THR A 133 -25.78 -7.45 6.96
C THR A 133 -25.57 -6.11 6.26
N GLY A 134 -25.31 -6.12 4.94
CA GLY A 134 -25.05 -4.91 4.15
C GLY A 134 -23.70 -4.25 4.48
N VAL A 135 -23.61 -2.94 4.25
CA VAL A 135 -22.39 -2.15 4.43
C VAL A 135 -22.14 -1.86 5.91
N ILE A 136 -21.23 -2.61 6.50
CA ILE A 136 -20.81 -2.49 7.90
C ILE A 136 -19.52 -1.67 8.06
N THR A 137 -19.15 -1.34 9.30
CA THR A 137 -17.94 -0.59 9.63
C THR A 137 -16.68 -1.18 9.00
N GLN A 138 -16.54 -2.50 9.00
CA GLN A 138 -15.36 -3.17 8.42
C GLN A 138 -15.32 -3.02 6.90
N THR A 139 -16.46 -3.07 6.21
CA THR A 139 -16.58 -2.77 4.78
C THR A 139 -16.06 -1.35 4.47
N ARG A 140 -16.48 -0.36 5.28
CA ARG A 140 -16.07 1.04 5.16
C ARG A 140 -14.56 1.19 5.35
N ARG A 141 -13.99 0.56 6.38
CA ARG A 141 -12.56 0.57 6.67
C ARG A 141 -11.74 -0.01 5.52
N HIS A 142 -12.11 -1.18 5.02
CA HIS A 142 -11.41 -1.81 3.90
C HIS A 142 -11.49 -0.97 2.63
N THR A 143 -12.64 -0.40 2.32
CA THR A 143 -12.82 0.48 1.17
C THR A 143 -11.98 1.75 1.29
N TYR A 144 -11.90 2.34 2.48
CA TYR A 144 -11.04 3.50 2.73
C TYR A 144 -9.56 3.17 2.48
N LEU A 145 -9.08 2.03 3.00
CA LEU A 145 -7.71 1.58 2.76
C LEU A 145 -7.43 1.31 1.27
N VAL A 146 -8.38 0.73 0.55
CA VAL A 146 -8.31 0.54 -0.90
C VAL A 146 -8.18 1.87 -1.63
N SER A 147 -8.98 2.87 -1.24
CA SER A 147 -8.86 4.25 -1.76
C SER A 147 -7.51 4.88 -1.43
N LEU A 148 -7.04 4.75 -0.19
CA LEU A 148 -5.75 5.27 0.26
C LEU A 148 -4.59 4.65 -0.53
N LEU A 149 -4.64 3.33 -0.79
CA LEU A 149 -3.69 2.62 -1.63
C LEU A 149 -3.82 2.98 -3.13
N GLY A 150 -4.77 3.83 -3.49
CA GLY A 150 -4.98 4.31 -4.85
C GLY A 150 -5.37 3.19 -5.83
N ILE A 151 -6.06 2.16 -5.36
CA ILE A 151 -6.61 1.10 -6.23
C ILE A 151 -7.82 1.69 -6.94
N LYS A 152 -7.79 1.69 -8.27
CA LYS A 152 -8.80 2.38 -9.09
C LYS A 152 -10.02 1.52 -9.40
N HIS A 153 -9.85 0.21 -9.47
CA HIS A 153 -10.91 -0.73 -9.82
C HIS A 153 -11.39 -1.47 -8.57
N VAL A 154 -12.67 -1.33 -8.26
CA VAL A 154 -13.30 -1.98 -7.11
C VAL A 154 -14.50 -2.79 -7.57
N VAL A 155 -14.55 -4.05 -7.17
CA VAL A 155 -15.73 -4.89 -7.27
C VAL A 155 -16.40 -4.95 -5.90
N LEU A 156 -17.63 -4.46 -5.81
CA LEU A 156 -18.50 -4.75 -4.67
C LEU A 156 -19.17 -6.09 -4.92
N ALA A 157 -18.70 -7.13 -4.28
CA ALA A 157 -19.26 -8.47 -4.36
C ALA A 157 -20.31 -8.66 -3.24
N VAL A 158 -21.58 -8.51 -3.59
CA VAL A 158 -22.70 -8.76 -2.65
C VAL A 158 -22.91 -10.26 -2.59
N ASN A 159 -22.28 -10.88 -1.59
CA ASN A 159 -22.23 -12.34 -1.43
C ASN A 159 -23.35 -12.86 -0.56
N LYS A 160 -23.59 -14.17 -0.63
CA LYS A 160 -24.65 -14.91 0.07
C LYS A 160 -26.05 -14.44 -0.32
N MET A 161 -26.22 -14.10 -1.59
CA MET A 161 -27.52 -13.77 -2.14
C MET A 161 -28.53 -14.92 -2.05
N ASP A 162 -28.03 -16.16 -1.98
CA ASP A 162 -28.81 -17.37 -1.71
C ASP A 162 -29.56 -17.32 -0.37
N LEU A 163 -29.02 -16.64 0.64
CA LEU A 163 -29.63 -16.51 1.97
C LEU A 163 -30.70 -15.41 2.06
N VAL A 164 -30.87 -14.64 0.98
CA VAL A 164 -31.90 -13.59 0.86
C VAL A 164 -32.73 -13.78 -0.41
N ASP A 165 -32.85 -15.03 -0.88
CA ASP A 165 -33.66 -15.45 -2.05
C ASP A 165 -33.37 -14.63 -3.32
N PHE A 166 -32.13 -14.16 -3.49
CA PHE A 166 -31.70 -13.30 -4.61
C PHE A 166 -32.56 -12.05 -4.83
N ASP A 167 -33.08 -11.47 -3.71
CA ASP A 167 -33.94 -10.29 -3.77
C ASP A 167 -33.18 -9.08 -4.32
N LYS A 168 -33.68 -8.56 -5.45
CA LYS A 168 -33.17 -7.35 -6.10
C LYS A 168 -33.19 -6.14 -5.18
N ASN A 169 -34.21 -5.98 -4.34
CA ASN A 169 -34.31 -4.80 -3.47
C ASN A 169 -33.20 -4.80 -2.40
N VAL A 170 -32.80 -5.95 -1.90
CA VAL A 170 -31.68 -6.10 -0.98
C VAL A 170 -30.40 -5.67 -1.66
N PHE A 171 -30.15 -6.16 -2.87
CA PHE A 171 -28.99 -5.79 -3.67
C PHE A 171 -28.95 -4.28 -3.95
N ASP A 172 -30.04 -3.71 -4.49
CA ASP A 172 -30.12 -2.29 -4.83
C ASP A 172 -29.91 -1.39 -3.63
N LYS A 173 -30.40 -1.76 -2.46
CA LYS A 173 -30.17 -1.03 -1.21
C LYS A 173 -28.69 -1.04 -0.82
N ILE A 174 -28.04 -2.21 -0.81
CA ILE A 174 -26.60 -2.32 -0.47
C ILE A 174 -25.76 -1.51 -1.44
N VAL A 175 -26.07 -1.56 -2.73
CA VAL A 175 -25.36 -0.78 -3.77
C VAL A 175 -25.55 0.72 -3.54
N SER A 176 -26.75 1.16 -3.18
CA SER A 176 -27.04 2.57 -2.88
C SER A 176 -26.26 3.05 -1.66
N ASP A 177 -26.31 2.31 -0.56
CA ASP A 177 -25.61 2.62 0.69
C ASP A 177 -24.08 2.67 0.49
N TYR A 178 -23.55 1.75 -0.33
CA TYR A 178 -22.13 1.71 -0.66
C TYR A 178 -21.71 2.88 -1.55
N LYS A 179 -22.48 3.19 -2.60
CA LYS A 179 -22.20 4.32 -3.50
C LYS A 179 -22.23 5.66 -2.78
N GLU A 180 -23.18 5.87 -1.87
CA GLU A 180 -23.22 7.08 -1.04
C GLU A 180 -21.96 7.20 -0.18
N PHE A 181 -21.55 6.10 0.45
CA PHE A 181 -20.34 6.07 1.27
C PHE A 181 -19.06 6.36 0.47
N VAL A 182 -18.90 5.80 -0.73
CA VAL A 182 -17.64 5.93 -1.51
C VAL A 182 -17.55 7.22 -2.31
N ALA A 183 -18.62 7.99 -2.42
CA ALA A 183 -18.65 9.22 -3.22
C ALA A 183 -17.48 10.19 -2.90
N PRO A 184 -17.07 10.42 -1.64
CA PRO A 184 -15.93 11.28 -1.31
C PRO A 184 -14.56 10.61 -1.52
N LEU A 185 -14.48 9.31 -1.76
CA LEU A 185 -13.23 8.55 -1.78
C LEU A 185 -12.48 8.56 -3.13
N ASN A 186 -13.06 9.18 -4.17
CA ASN A 186 -12.45 9.27 -5.51
C ASN A 186 -12.04 7.91 -6.11
N ILE A 187 -12.87 6.87 -5.94
CA ILE A 187 -12.69 5.58 -6.62
C ILE A 187 -13.40 5.68 -7.97
N PRO A 188 -12.67 5.65 -9.10
CA PRO A 188 -13.27 5.98 -10.40
C PRO A 188 -14.11 4.85 -10.99
N ASP A 189 -13.81 3.58 -10.68
CA ASP A 189 -14.47 2.41 -11.26
C ASP A 189 -14.96 1.48 -10.17
N ILE A 190 -16.29 1.35 -10.07
CA ILE A 190 -16.96 0.49 -9.09
C ILE A 190 -17.99 -0.37 -9.81
N THR A 191 -17.75 -1.66 -9.85
CA THR A 191 -18.66 -2.66 -10.39
C THR A 191 -19.30 -3.44 -9.25
N CYS A 192 -20.64 -3.53 -9.25
CA CYS A 192 -21.39 -4.24 -8.21
C CYS A 192 -21.93 -5.56 -8.79
N ILE A 193 -21.63 -6.68 -8.13
CA ILE A 193 -21.99 -8.02 -8.60
C ILE A 193 -22.76 -8.75 -7.47
N PRO A 194 -24.02 -9.18 -7.71
CA PRO A 194 -24.73 -10.08 -6.80
C PRO A 194 -24.22 -11.50 -7.02
N LEU A 195 -23.76 -12.18 -5.97
CA LEU A 195 -23.23 -13.54 -6.12
C LEU A 195 -23.54 -14.44 -4.94
N SER A 196 -23.41 -15.74 -5.16
CA SER A 196 -23.27 -16.76 -4.10
C SER A 196 -21.96 -17.49 -4.34
N ALA A 197 -20.97 -17.24 -3.46
CA ALA A 197 -19.68 -17.93 -3.55
C ALA A 197 -19.81 -19.43 -3.28
N LEU A 198 -20.78 -19.82 -2.46
CA LEU A 198 -21.04 -21.23 -2.13
C LEU A 198 -21.64 -21.98 -3.31
N ASP A 199 -22.67 -21.44 -3.94
CA ASP A 199 -23.38 -22.07 -5.05
C ASP A 199 -22.73 -21.81 -6.43
N GLY A 200 -21.95 -20.71 -6.55
CA GLY A 200 -21.25 -20.31 -7.77
C GLY A 200 -22.00 -19.32 -8.65
N ASP A 201 -23.14 -18.77 -8.17
CA ASP A 201 -23.92 -17.82 -8.95
C ASP A 201 -23.13 -16.55 -9.25
N ASN A 202 -23.07 -16.17 -10.53
CA ASN A 202 -22.37 -15.01 -11.06
C ASN A 202 -20.86 -14.95 -10.73
N VAL A 203 -20.24 -16.07 -10.33
CA VAL A 203 -18.80 -16.16 -10.13
C VAL A 203 -18.09 -16.41 -11.47
N VAL A 204 -18.39 -17.51 -12.14
CA VAL A 204 -17.85 -17.88 -13.47
C VAL A 204 -18.96 -17.92 -14.52
N GLU A 205 -20.11 -18.45 -14.16
CA GLU A 205 -21.28 -18.55 -15.04
C GLU A 205 -22.40 -17.64 -14.56
N LYS A 206 -23.20 -17.13 -15.49
CA LYS A 206 -24.33 -16.27 -15.17
C LYS A 206 -25.43 -17.08 -14.47
N SER A 207 -25.99 -16.54 -13.41
CA SER A 207 -27.03 -17.19 -12.62
C SER A 207 -28.42 -16.98 -13.24
N ASP A 208 -29.19 -18.05 -13.34
CA ASP A 208 -30.62 -17.98 -13.68
C ASP A 208 -31.48 -17.44 -12.54
N ARG A 209 -30.94 -17.42 -11.30
CA ARG A 209 -31.61 -16.91 -10.09
C ARG A 209 -31.57 -15.37 -10.01
N THR A 210 -30.74 -14.72 -10.83
CA THR A 210 -30.65 -13.25 -10.92
C THR A 210 -31.01 -12.72 -12.32
N PRO A 211 -32.21 -13.01 -12.87
CA PRO A 211 -32.57 -12.59 -14.22
C PRO A 211 -32.63 -11.07 -14.39
N TRP A 212 -32.70 -10.33 -13.29
CA TRP A 212 -32.71 -8.88 -13.23
C TRP A 212 -31.31 -8.25 -13.29
N TYR A 213 -30.26 -9.08 -13.18
CA TYR A 213 -28.87 -8.60 -13.24
C TYR A 213 -28.32 -8.70 -14.66
N GLU A 214 -28.00 -7.57 -15.26
CA GLU A 214 -27.48 -7.48 -16.64
C GLU A 214 -25.96 -7.30 -16.71
N GLY A 215 -25.29 -7.12 -15.57
CA GLY A 215 -23.84 -6.92 -15.49
C GLY A 215 -23.02 -8.18 -15.79
N PRO A 216 -21.69 -8.04 -15.79
CA PRO A 216 -20.77 -9.16 -16.03
C PRO A 216 -20.74 -10.12 -14.84
N VAL A 217 -20.38 -11.37 -15.06
CA VAL A 217 -19.97 -12.28 -14.01
C VAL A 217 -18.57 -11.91 -13.52
N LEU A 218 -18.21 -12.35 -12.31
CA LEU A 218 -16.95 -11.94 -11.70
C LEU A 218 -15.73 -12.29 -12.56
N LEU A 219 -15.64 -13.51 -13.07
CA LEU A 219 -14.47 -13.93 -13.86
C LEU A 219 -14.36 -13.13 -15.17
N ASP A 220 -15.45 -12.90 -15.89
CA ASP A 220 -15.44 -12.10 -17.12
C ASP A 220 -14.98 -10.67 -16.85
N PHE A 221 -15.44 -10.07 -15.75
CA PHE A 221 -14.97 -8.75 -15.33
C PHE A 221 -13.46 -8.75 -15.07
N LEU A 222 -12.96 -9.72 -14.32
CA LEU A 222 -11.52 -9.84 -14.00
C LEU A 222 -10.67 -10.07 -15.28
N GLU A 223 -11.20 -10.77 -16.29
CA GLU A 223 -10.51 -10.98 -17.55
C GLU A 223 -10.47 -9.72 -18.44
N THR A 224 -11.47 -8.85 -18.33
CA THR A 224 -11.68 -7.75 -19.29
C THR A 224 -11.33 -6.37 -18.73
N VAL A 225 -11.25 -6.20 -17.41
CA VAL A 225 -10.93 -4.89 -16.79
C VAL A 225 -9.61 -4.33 -17.33
N PRO A 226 -9.59 -3.08 -17.85
CA PRO A 226 -8.38 -2.48 -18.40
C PRO A 226 -7.48 -1.96 -17.29
N ILE A 227 -6.28 -2.50 -17.15
CA ILE A 227 -5.28 -2.07 -16.12
C ILE A 227 -4.09 -1.31 -16.72
N ASP A 228 -3.94 -1.28 -18.04
CA ASP A 228 -2.83 -0.62 -18.70
C ASP A 228 -2.88 0.90 -18.57
N GLN A 229 -4.09 1.45 -18.51
CA GLN A 229 -4.32 2.90 -18.33
C GLN A 229 -3.94 3.40 -16.94
N ASP A 230 -3.66 2.52 -15.99
CA ASP A 230 -3.27 2.88 -14.63
C ASP A 230 -1.79 3.22 -14.50
N ARG A 231 -0.99 2.92 -15.53
CA ARG A 231 0.45 3.16 -15.53
C ARG A 231 0.77 4.58 -15.97
N ASN A 232 1.69 5.21 -15.27
CA ASN A 232 2.24 6.49 -15.68
C ASN A 232 3.35 6.24 -16.73
N PHE A 233 3.09 6.60 -17.98
CA PHE A 233 4.06 6.48 -19.08
C PHE A 233 4.76 7.80 -19.43
N GLU A 234 4.45 8.89 -18.73
CA GLU A 234 4.97 10.23 -19.04
C GLU A 234 6.20 10.58 -18.19
N ASP A 235 6.10 10.40 -16.87
CA ASP A 235 7.15 10.83 -15.95
C ASP A 235 8.20 9.73 -15.80
N PHE A 236 9.33 9.83 -16.51
CA PHE A 236 10.38 8.83 -16.38
C PHE A 236 11.05 8.90 -15.01
N ARG A 237 10.97 7.79 -14.27
CA ARG A 237 11.58 7.61 -12.94
C ARG A 237 12.24 6.24 -12.89
N TYR A 238 13.55 6.25 -12.67
CA TYR A 238 14.38 5.04 -12.64
C TYR A 238 15.26 5.02 -11.38
N PRO A 239 14.76 4.55 -10.24
CA PRO A 239 15.57 4.37 -9.04
C PRO A 239 16.65 3.31 -9.26
N VAL A 240 17.90 3.68 -9.05
CA VAL A 240 19.04 2.77 -9.23
C VAL A 240 19.13 1.82 -8.05
N GLN A 241 19.02 0.53 -8.33
CA GLN A 241 19.06 -0.55 -7.34
C GLN A 241 20.47 -1.09 -7.13
N TYR A 242 21.22 -1.20 -8.21
CA TYR A 242 22.55 -1.80 -8.20
C TYR A 242 23.40 -1.25 -9.35
N VAL A 243 24.70 -1.09 -9.13
CA VAL A 243 25.66 -0.72 -10.17
C VAL A 243 26.46 -1.95 -10.56
N LEU A 244 26.28 -2.41 -11.79
CA LEU A 244 26.94 -3.58 -12.35
C LEU A 244 28.21 -3.17 -13.10
N ARG A 245 29.37 -3.62 -12.64
CA ARG A 245 30.66 -3.38 -13.29
C ARG A 245 31.49 -4.66 -13.34
N PRO A 246 31.17 -5.60 -14.26
CA PRO A 246 31.86 -6.88 -14.34
C PRO A 246 33.27 -6.75 -14.89
N ASN A 247 33.57 -5.70 -15.67
CA ASN A 247 34.86 -5.38 -16.24
C ASN A 247 35.02 -3.86 -16.41
N LEU A 248 36.15 -3.41 -16.99
CA LEU A 248 36.45 -1.98 -17.17
C LEU A 248 35.63 -1.33 -18.30
N ASP A 249 35.14 -2.11 -19.25
CA ASP A 249 34.43 -1.62 -20.43
C ASP A 249 32.90 -1.54 -20.26
N PHE A 250 32.37 -2.12 -19.18
CA PHE A 250 30.95 -2.14 -18.91
C PHE A 250 30.61 -1.53 -17.53
N ARG A 251 29.79 -0.50 -17.53
CA ARG A 251 29.17 0.07 -16.34
C ARG A 251 27.68 0.21 -16.57
N GLY A 252 26.89 -0.62 -15.89
CA GLY A 252 25.45 -0.67 -16.01
C GLY A 252 24.75 -0.28 -14.71
N PHE A 253 23.68 0.49 -14.82
CA PHE A 253 22.82 0.89 -13.72
C PHE A 253 21.57 0.01 -13.76
N CYS A 254 21.48 -0.93 -12.82
CA CYS A 254 20.37 -1.88 -12.74
C CYS A 254 19.27 -1.31 -11.89
N GLY A 255 18.03 -1.47 -12.34
CA GLY A 255 16.84 -1.03 -11.62
C GLY A 255 15.55 -1.50 -12.27
N LYS A 256 14.45 -1.05 -11.69
CA LYS A 256 13.12 -1.22 -12.24
C LYS A 256 12.61 0.13 -12.72
N VAL A 257 12.08 0.19 -13.93
CA VAL A 257 11.39 1.40 -14.41
C VAL A 257 10.15 1.61 -13.54
N ALA A 258 10.18 2.65 -12.72
CA ALA A 258 9.08 2.98 -11.81
C ALA A 258 7.91 3.63 -12.57
N SER A 259 8.23 4.54 -13.49
CA SER A 259 7.27 5.20 -14.39
C SER A 259 7.98 5.74 -15.63
N GLY A 260 7.20 6.19 -16.61
CA GLY A 260 7.68 6.78 -17.86
C GLY A 260 8.30 5.77 -18.83
N ILE A 261 8.70 6.26 -19.97
CA ILE A 261 9.36 5.48 -21.03
C ILE A 261 10.75 6.04 -21.22
N VAL A 262 11.74 5.17 -21.35
CA VAL A 262 13.12 5.55 -21.72
C VAL A 262 13.53 4.85 -23.00
N ARG A 263 14.21 5.58 -23.90
CA ARG A 263 14.69 5.07 -25.19
C ARG A 263 16.21 5.15 -25.27
N LYS A 264 16.79 4.31 -26.07
CA LYS A 264 18.21 4.43 -26.46
C LYS A 264 18.43 5.79 -27.11
N GLY A 265 19.45 6.53 -26.65
CA GLY A 265 19.78 7.88 -27.11
C GLY A 265 19.10 9.01 -26.34
N ASP A 266 18.12 8.72 -25.48
CA ASP A 266 17.50 9.73 -24.62
C ASP A 266 18.53 10.36 -23.68
N THR A 267 18.40 11.65 -23.42
CA THR A 267 19.19 12.32 -22.39
C THR A 267 18.53 12.08 -21.03
N VAL A 268 19.32 11.58 -20.09
CA VAL A 268 18.89 11.37 -18.71
C VAL A 268 19.76 12.18 -17.74
N MET A 269 19.16 12.57 -16.62
CA MET A 269 19.83 13.28 -15.53
C MET A 269 19.90 12.37 -14.31
N ALA A 270 21.04 12.34 -13.66
CA ALA A 270 21.24 11.65 -12.38
C ALA A 270 20.97 12.59 -11.22
N LEU A 271 20.06 12.22 -10.33
CA LEU A 271 19.75 12.95 -9.10
C LEU A 271 20.41 12.24 -7.91
N PRO A 272 21.05 12.99 -6.97
CA PRO A 272 21.03 14.45 -6.78
C PRO A 272 22.07 15.23 -7.57
N SER A 273 22.99 14.59 -8.29
CA SER A 273 24.15 15.28 -8.87
C SER A 273 23.81 16.30 -9.97
N GLY A 274 22.64 16.17 -10.62
CA GLY A 274 22.24 16.99 -11.75
C GLY A 274 23.03 16.74 -13.04
N LYS A 275 23.94 15.78 -13.05
CA LYS A 275 24.75 15.44 -14.25
C LYS A 275 23.90 14.72 -15.28
N THR A 276 24.06 15.09 -16.53
CA THR A 276 23.33 14.50 -17.65
C THR A 276 24.24 13.64 -18.51
N SER A 277 23.68 12.60 -19.11
CA SER A 277 24.31 11.77 -20.12
C SER A 277 23.25 11.14 -21.02
N LYS A 278 23.67 10.58 -22.15
CA LYS A 278 22.77 9.85 -23.03
C LYS A 278 22.74 8.37 -22.70
N VAL A 279 21.57 7.77 -22.87
CA VAL A 279 21.39 6.32 -22.77
C VAL A 279 22.10 5.64 -23.95
N LYS A 280 23.18 4.92 -23.66
CA LYS A 280 23.97 4.19 -24.66
C LYS A 280 23.27 2.89 -25.06
N SER A 281 22.82 2.11 -24.07
CA SER A 281 22.05 0.88 -24.30
C SER A 281 21.12 0.58 -23.13
N ILE A 282 20.07 -0.17 -23.42
CA ILE A 282 19.13 -0.74 -22.45
C ILE A 282 19.25 -2.25 -22.54
N VAL A 283 19.73 -2.90 -21.50
CA VAL A 283 20.11 -4.31 -21.51
C VAL A 283 19.21 -5.12 -20.58
N THR A 284 18.76 -6.27 -21.07
CA THR A 284 18.06 -7.31 -20.31
C THR A 284 18.82 -8.62 -20.39
N TYR A 285 18.33 -9.68 -19.75
CA TYR A 285 18.89 -11.02 -19.89
C TYR A 285 18.81 -11.54 -21.36
N ASP A 286 17.72 -11.18 -22.06
CA ASP A 286 17.44 -11.65 -23.42
C ASP A 286 18.12 -10.80 -24.52
N GLY A 287 18.79 -9.70 -24.13
CA GLY A 287 19.50 -8.82 -25.05
C GLY A 287 19.25 -7.34 -24.84
N GLU A 288 19.58 -6.54 -25.86
CA GLU A 288 19.35 -5.10 -25.86
C GLU A 288 17.93 -4.76 -26.34
N LEU A 289 17.36 -3.71 -25.72
CA LEU A 289 16.07 -3.13 -26.07
C LEU A 289 16.26 -1.72 -26.65
N ASP A 290 15.38 -1.31 -27.56
CA ASP A 290 15.35 0.05 -28.07
C ASP A 290 14.68 1.02 -27.07
N TYR A 291 13.73 0.53 -26.29
CA TYR A 291 13.05 1.28 -25.24
C TYR A 291 12.61 0.39 -24.10
N ALA A 292 12.34 1.00 -22.95
CA ALA A 292 11.78 0.30 -21.79
C ALA A 292 10.70 1.15 -21.09
N PHE A 293 9.79 0.47 -20.39
CA PHE A 293 8.62 1.04 -19.73
C PHE A 293 8.30 0.32 -18.41
N PRO A 294 7.43 0.88 -17.55
CA PRO A 294 7.04 0.22 -16.31
C PRO A 294 6.27 -1.09 -16.54
N PRO A 295 6.51 -2.13 -15.75
CA PRO A 295 7.43 -2.26 -14.63
C PRO A 295 8.71 -3.05 -14.96
N GLN A 296 9.28 -2.90 -16.17
CA GLN A 296 10.43 -3.69 -16.63
C GLN A 296 11.65 -3.49 -15.73
N CYS A 297 12.34 -4.60 -15.45
CA CYS A 297 13.64 -4.60 -14.80
C CYS A 297 14.74 -4.61 -15.88
N ILE A 298 15.56 -3.58 -15.92
CA ILE A 298 16.54 -3.35 -16.96
C ILE A 298 17.88 -2.90 -16.39
N THR A 299 18.89 -2.90 -17.24
CA THR A 299 20.18 -2.27 -16.97
C THR A 299 20.41 -1.18 -18.00
N ILE A 300 20.58 0.06 -17.54
CA ILE A 300 20.89 1.20 -18.41
C ILE A 300 22.40 1.42 -18.40
N THR A 301 23.03 1.56 -19.58
CA THR A 301 24.38 2.06 -19.73
C THR A 301 24.34 3.48 -20.30
N LEU A 302 25.29 4.31 -19.91
CA LEU A 302 25.40 5.70 -20.32
C LEU A 302 26.59 5.92 -21.25
N GLU A 303 26.54 6.98 -22.07
CA GLU A 303 27.67 7.34 -22.98
C GLU A 303 28.83 7.91 -22.17
N ASP A 304 28.53 8.74 -21.14
CA ASP A 304 29.53 9.38 -20.31
C ASP A 304 29.72 8.62 -18.99
N GLU A 305 30.92 8.67 -18.44
CA GLU A 305 31.23 8.14 -17.11
C GLU A 305 30.81 9.14 -16.04
N ILE A 306 29.51 9.18 -15.72
CA ILE A 306 28.98 9.94 -14.58
C ILE A 306 28.84 9.03 -13.36
N ASP A 307 29.05 9.60 -12.17
CA ASP A 307 28.84 8.85 -10.94
C ASP A 307 27.35 8.77 -10.61
N VAL A 308 26.88 7.52 -10.55
CA VAL A 308 25.53 7.18 -10.13
C VAL A 308 25.63 5.96 -9.20
N SER A 309 24.97 6.02 -8.07
CA SER A 309 25.00 5.00 -7.03
C SER A 309 23.62 4.44 -6.71
N ARG A 310 23.58 3.32 -5.98
CA ARG A 310 22.33 2.83 -5.41
C ARG A 310 21.69 3.89 -4.51
N GLY A 311 20.39 4.10 -4.65
CA GLY A 311 19.61 5.10 -3.93
C GLY A 311 19.43 6.40 -4.70
N GLU A 312 20.15 6.58 -5.80
CA GLU A 312 20.00 7.69 -6.73
C GLU A 312 18.99 7.37 -7.81
N MET A 313 18.57 8.38 -8.57
CA MET A 313 17.50 8.23 -9.56
C MET A 313 17.92 8.82 -10.89
N LEU A 314 17.66 8.11 -11.99
CA LEU A 314 17.74 8.64 -13.35
C LEU A 314 16.35 9.14 -13.76
N VAL A 315 16.31 10.35 -14.34
CA VAL A 315 15.09 11.03 -14.78
C VAL A 315 15.32 11.75 -16.11
N HIS A 316 14.26 12.16 -16.79
CA HIS A 316 14.41 13.11 -17.90
C HIS A 316 14.67 14.53 -17.37
N PRO A 317 15.60 15.31 -17.93
CA PRO A 317 15.97 16.61 -17.39
C PRO A 317 14.90 17.68 -17.49
N ASP A 318 13.93 17.52 -18.37
CA ASP A 318 12.76 18.39 -18.58
C ASP A 318 11.53 17.99 -17.74
N ASN A 319 11.61 16.87 -17.01
CA ASN A 319 10.53 16.38 -16.17
C ASN A 319 11.09 15.80 -14.86
N LEU A 320 11.34 16.71 -13.90
CA LEU A 320 11.95 16.35 -12.62
C LEU A 320 10.87 15.96 -11.58
N PRO A 321 11.18 15.01 -10.67
CA PRO A 321 10.36 14.80 -9.49
C PRO A 321 10.48 15.98 -8.54
N MET A 322 9.61 16.04 -7.54
CA MET A 322 9.81 16.92 -6.39
C MET A 322 11.07 16.51 -5.63
N ALA A 323 11.79 17.48 -5.12
CA ALA A 323 13.00 17.28 -4.34
C ALA A 323 12.86 18.09 -3.04
N ASP A 324 12.78 17.41 -1.91
CA ASP A 324 12.65 18.05 -0.60
C ASP A 324 13.09 17.12 0.53
N ARG A 325 13.40 17.73 1.67
CA ARG A 325 13.59 17.03 2.95
C ARG A 325 12.33 17.04 3.80
N ASN A 326 11.45 18.01 3.55
CA ASN A 326 10.25 18.27 4.31
C ASN A 326 9.02 17.96 3.44
N PHE A 327 8.19 17.05 3.90
CA PHE A 327 7.00 16.65 3.15
C PHE A 327 5.88 16.19 4.08
N GLU A 328 4.69 16.17 3.52
CA GLU A 328 3.48 15.67 4.14
C GLU A 328 3.09 14.31 3.56
N ALA A 329 2.65 13.41 4.42
CA ALA A 329 2.23 12.08 3.99
C ALA A 329 1.07 11.52 4.82
N MET A 330 0.23 10.69 4.19
CA MET A 330 -0.64 9.79 4.92
C MET A 330 0.19 8.64 5.46
N LEU A 331 0.10 8.38 6.75
CA LEU A 331 0.81 7.34 7.46
C LEU A 331 -0.16 6.33 8.05
N VAL A 332 0.13 5.05 7.90
CA VAL A 332 -0.56 3.96 8.59
C VAL A 332 0.41 3.32 9.56
N TRP A 333 0.08 3.34 10.84
CA TRP A 333 0.91 2.75 11.89
C TRP A 333 0.70 1.24 11.96
N MET A 334 1.79 0.49 11.93
CA MET A 334 1.79 -0.99 11.83
C MET A 334 2.39 -1.68 13.05
N ASP A 335 3.03 -0.92 13.94
CA ASP A 335 3.67 -1.46 15.14
C ASP A 335 2.64 -1.63 16.28
N GLU A 336 2.86 -2.65 17.11
CA GLU A 336 2.05 -2.87 18.30
C GLU A 336 2.31 -1.82 19.37
N GLU A 337 3.56 -1.32 19.43
CA GLU A 337 3.91 -0.19 20.28
C GLU A 337 3.44 1.12 19.66
N PRO A 338 2.84 2.01 20.46
CA PRO A 338 2.45 3.33 20.00
C PRO A 338 3.63 4.13 19.45
N MET A 339 3.37 4.99 18.48
CA MET A 339 4.40 5.83 17.85
C MET A 339 5.01 6.82 18.85
N ASP A 340 6.31 6.72 19.06
CA ASP A 340 7.06 7.74 19.81
C ASP A 340 7.53 8.82 18.83
N VAL A 341 6.94 10.02 18.92
CA VAL A 341 7.27 11.17 18.06
C VAL A 341 8.68 11.71 18.30
N SER A 342 9.28 11.44 19.47
CA SER A 342 10.66 11.84 19.76
C SER A 342 11.70 10.95 19.11
N LYS A 343 11.28 9.79 18.62
CA LYS A 343 12.14 8.78 18.01
C LYS A 343 12.46 9.10 16.57
N GLN A 344 13.72 8.91 16.21
CA GLN A 344 14.12 8.92 14.80
C GLN A 344 13.94 7.52 14.19
N PHE A 345 13.32 7.46 13.01
CA PHE A 345 13.16 6.24 12.23
C PHE A 345 14.12 6.22 11.03
N TYR A 346 14.36 5.05 10.47
CA TYR A 346 14.83 4.98 9.10
C TYR A 346 13.63 5.05 8.16
N ILE A 347 13.70 5.95 7.18
CA ILE A 347 12.78 5.97 6.05
C ILE A 347 13.45 5.25 4.87
N LYS A 348 12.75 4.26 4.32
CA LYS A 348 13.13 3.61 3.08
C LYS A 348 12.17 4.04 1.99
N HIS A 349 12.67 4.85 1.07
CA HIS A 349 11.96 5.38 -0.07
C HIS A 349 12.63 4.90 -1.35
N THR A 350 11.90 4.21 -2.23
CA THR A 350 12.46 3.56 -3.41
C THR A 350 13.68 2.68 -3.05
N THR A 351 14.86 3.02 -3.57
CA THR A 351 16.14 2.36 -3.28
C THR A 351 17.00 3.13 -2.26
N ASN A 352 16.53 4.31 -1.83
CA ASN A 352 17.20 5.18 -0.87
C ASN A 352 16.77 4.84 0.57
N MET A 353 17.68 5.02 1.51
CA MET A 353 17.41 4.90 2.94
C MET A 353 18.14 6.02 3.70
N THR A 354 17.41 6.76 4.53
CA THR A 354 17.93 7.82 5.37
C THR A 354 17.19 7.86 6.72
N ARG A 355 17.62 8.72 7.62
CA ARG A 355 16.88 8.98 8.86
C ARG A 355 15.73 9.92 8.58
N ALA A 356 14.63 9.75 9.30
CA ALA A 356 13.46 10.62 9.28
C ALA A 356 13.00 10.90 10.70
N HIS A 357 12.48 12.10 10.89
CA HIS A 357 11.81 12.56 12.11
C HIS A 357 10.36 12.88 11.76
N VAL A 358 9.46 12.57 12.68
CA VAL A 358 8.05 12.98 12.61
C VAL A 358 7.94 14.33 13.30
N ASP A 359 7.63 15.38 12.55
CA ASP A 359 7.57 16.74 13.08
C ASP A 359 6.22 17.02 13.73
N SER A 360 5.12 16.65 13.05
CA SER A 360 3.77 16.82 13.59
C SER A 360 2.78 15.80 13.02
N ILE A 361 1.72 15.55 13.78
CA ILE A 361 0.51 14.87 13.29
C ILE A 361 -0.52 15.96 13.04
N ARG A 362 -0.90 16.19 11.77
CA ARG A 362 -1.88 17.22 11.40
C ARG A 362 -3.30 16.82 11.78
N TYR A 363 -3.68 15.60 11.43
CA TYR A 363 -4.97 15.02 11.80
C TYR A 363 -4.90 13.51 11.76
N LYS A 364 -5.76 12.87 12.54
CA LYS A 364 -6.04 11.43 12.43
C LYS A 364 -7.33 11.21 11.65
N VAL A 365 -7.45 10.09 10.97
CA VAL A 365 -8.66 9.70 10.25
C VAL A 365 -9.43 8.69 11.07
N ASN A 366 -10.67 9.01 11.40
CA ASN A 366 -11.60 8.03 11.93
C ASN A 366 -12.14 7.19 10.77
N VAL A 367 -11.61 6.01 10.56
CA VAL A 367 -11.99 5.11 9.46
C VAL A 367 -13.46 4.63 9.54
N ASN A 368 -14.14 4.82 10.65
CA ASN A 368 -15.54 4.43 10.83
C ASN A 368 -16.51 5.53 10.36
N THR A 369 -16.17 6.80 10.65
CA THR A 369 -16.98 7.97 10.28
C THR A 369 -16.42 8.74 9.09
N MET A 370 -15.19 8.46 8.67
CA MET A 370 -14.41 9.20 7.65
C MET A 370 -14.10 10.64 8.03
N GLU A 371 -14.31 11.00 9.28
CA GLU A 371 -14.00 12.33 9.78
C GLU A 371 -12.51 12.48 10.03
N GLN A 372 -12.00 13.65 9.69
CA GLN A 372 -10.67 14.08 10.08
C GLN A 372 -10.76 14.63 11.51
N LEU A 373 -10.11 13.95 12.43
CA LEU A 373 -9.97 14.42 13.80
C LEU A 373 -8.81 15.41 13.84
N SER A 374 -9.09 16.66 13.53
CA SER A 374 -8.12 17.74 13.59
C SER A 374 -7.79 18.09 15.04
N ILE A 375 -6.54 18.49 15.26
CA ILE A 375 -6.08 19.00 16.55
C ILE A 375 -6.49 20.47 16.59
N GLU A 376 -7.65 20.79 17.17
CA GLU A 376 -8.08 22.17 17.35
C GLU A 376 -7.22 22.87 18.41
N ASN A 377 -6.75 24.09 18.06
CA ASN A 377 -6.08 25.05 18.97
C ASN A 377 -4.69 24.70 19.53
N GLY A 378 -3.91 23.84 18.86
CA GLY A 378 -2.53 23.59 19.32
C GLY A 378 -2.42 22.88 20.69
N GLN A 379 -3.53 22.48 21.28
CA GLN A 379 -3.58 21.64 22.47
C GLN A 379 -3.87 20.21 22.06
N LEU A 380 -2.81 19.41 22.01
CA LEU A 380 -2.87 17.97 22.01
C LEU A 380 -3.56 17.53 23.31
N THR A 381 -4.81 17.09 23.22
CA THR A 381 -5.37 16.33 24.34
C THR A 381 -4.52 15.05 24.45
N THR A 382 -4.16 14.67 25.65
CA THR A 382 -3.29 13.51 25.97
C THR A 382 -3.76 12.20 25.37
N ASP A 383 -5.02 12.12 24.88
CA ASP A 383 -5.59 10.97 24.21
C ASP A 383 -5.40 10.97 22.67
N SER A 384 -4.94 12.07 22.07
CA SER A 384 -4.74 12.20 20.60
C SER A 384 -3.33 11.87 20.11
N LEU A 385 -2.38 11.69 20.98
CA LEU A 385 -1.00 11.21 20.73
C LEU A 385 -0.76 9.95 21.58
N PRO A 386 0.06 9.03 21.16
CA PRO A 386 0.67 8.72 19.85
C PRO A 386 -0.25 7.93 18.92
N MET A 387 0.16 7.71 17.65
CA MET A 387 -0.54 6.77 16.77
C MET A 387 -0.44 5.35 17.32
N LYS A 388 -1.56 4.65 17.35
CA LYS A 388 -1.66 3.24 17.75
C LYS A 388 -1.76 2.34 16.53
N LEU A 389 -1.58 1.05 16.72
CA LEU A 389 -1.72 0.03 15.66
C LEU A 389 -2.99 0.26 14.82
N ASN A 390 -2.83 0.24 13.50
CA ASN A 390 -3.88 0.42 12.49
C ASN A 390 -4.50 1.83 12.41
N GLU A 391 -4.00 2.80 13.16
CA GLU A 391 -4.41 4.19 12.99
C GLU A 391 -3.80 4.80 11.73
N ILE A 392 -4.56 5.72 11.14
CA ILE A 392 -4.20 6.45 9.92
C ILE A 392 -4.17 7.93 10.26
N ALA A 393 -3.10 8.60 9.89
CA ALA A 393 -2.94 10.03 10.14
C ALA A 393 -2.23 10.73 8.98
N CYS A 394 -2.46 12.01 8.85
CA CYS A 394 -1.65 12.91 8.05
C CYS A 394 -0.52 13.44 8.92
N VAL A 395 0.72 13.28 8.46
CA VAL A 395 1.93 13.51 9.25
C VAL A 395 2.94 14.29 8.42
N THR A 396 3.65 15.22 9.06
CA THR A 396 4.77 15.93 8.45
C THR A 396 6.09 15.30 8.86
N PHE A 397 7.04 15.30 7.94
CA PHE A 397 8.34 14.66 8.10
C PHE A 397 9.49 15.59 7.72
N THR A 398 10.58 15.48 8.48
CA THR A 398 11.91 15.97 8.08
C THR A 398 12.86 14.80 7.92
N THR A 399 13.58 14.75 6.79
CA THR A 399 14.55 13.70 6.47
C THR A 399 15.98 14.20 6.50
N GLY A 400 16.92 13.30 6.83
CA GLY A 400 18.34 13.62 6.89
C GLY A 400 18.98 13.92 5.52
N LYS A 401 18.35 13.46 4.43
CA LYS A 401 18.75 13.73 3.06
C LYS A 401 17.53 14.09 2.24
N GLU A 402 17.71 14.91 1.22
CA GLU A 402 16.69 15.19 0.23
C GLU A 402 16.19 13.90 -0.43
N LEU A 403 14.87 13.77 -0.56
CA LEU A 403 14.21 12.69 -1.29
C LEU A 403 13.69 13.22 -2.63
N PHE A 404 13.70 12.35 -3.63
CA PHE A 404 13.17 12.64 -4.97
C PHE A 404 11.90 11.83 -5.16
N PHE A 405 10.75 12.48 -5.08
CA PHE A 405 9.46 11.80 -5.03
C PHE A 405 8.43 12.49 -5.94
N ASP A 406 7.38 11.78 -6.26
CA ASP A 406 6.15 12.32 -6.80
C ASP A 406 5.03 12.06 -5.79
N PRO A 407 3.96 12.86 -5.75
CA PRO A 407 2.78 12.54 -4.94
C PRO A 407 2.29 11.12 -5.21
N TYR A 408 1.95 10.37 -4.17
CA TYR A 408 1.56 8.95 -4.29
C TYR A 408 0.44 8.72 -5.30
N ARG A 409 -0.52 9.65 -5.39
CA ARG A 409 -1.62 9.58 -6.36
C ARG A 409 -1.15 9.69 -7.80
N LYS A 410 -0.04 10.41 -8.06
CA LYS A 410 0.55 10.56 -9.38
C LYS A 410 1.45 9.37 -9.74
N ASN A 411 2.25 8.93 -8.78
CA ASN A 411 3.18 7.81 -8.97
C ASN A 411 3.37 7.02 -7.66
N LYS A 412 2.70 5.88 -7.55
CA LYS A 412 2.78 5.01 -6.37
C LYS A 412 4.19 4.54 -6.05
N GLN A 413 5.02 4.31 -7.09
CA GLN A 413 6.35 3.74 -6.91
C GLN A 413 7.34 4.73 -6.29
N THR A 414 7.19 6.02 -6.58
CA THR A 414 8.04 7.10 -6.06
C THR A 414 7.35 7.92 -4.97
N GLY A 415 6.07 7.67 -4.70
CA GLY A 415 5.33 8.33 -3.64
C GLY A 415 5.14 7.50 -2.37
N ALA A 416 5.61 6.25 -2.36
CA ALA A 416 5.49 5.36 -1.21
C ALA A 416 6.80 5.23 -0.42
N PHE A 417 6.68 5.06 0.90
CA PHE A 417 7.82 4.75 1.76
C PHE A 417 7.41 3.87 2.93
N ILE A 418 8.40 3.32 3.62
CA ILE A 418 8.21 2.65 4.91
C ILE A 418 9.08 3.30 5.98
N LEU A 419 8.59 3.32 7.21
CA LEU A 419 9.37 3.64 8.40
C LEU A 419 9.85 2.33 9.05
N ILE A 420 11.13 2.32 9.39
CA ILE A 420 11.78 1.18 10.00
C ILE A 420 12.34 1.63 11.35
N ASP A 421 12.04 0.89 12.39
CA ASP A 421 12.61 1.10 13.71
C ASP A 421 14.12 0.82 13.69
N PRO A 422 14.98 1.76 14.12
CA PRO A 422 16.43 1.59 14.05
C PRO A 422 16.98 0.55 15.03
N ILE A 423 16.20 0.14 16.05
CA ILE A 423 16.61 -0.81 17.08
C ILE A 423 16.16 -2.22 16.72
N THR A 424 14.87 -2.38 16.44
CA THR A 424 14.28 -3.70 16.15
C THR A 424 14.40 -4.10 14.69
N ASN A 425 14.63 -3.16 13.76
CA ASN A 425 14.54 -3.30 12.31
C ASN A 425 13.15 -3.73 11.79
N ASN A 426 12.12 -3.61 12.61
CA ASN A 426 10.74 -3.85 12.20
C ASN A 426 10.22 -2.70 11.36
N THR A 427 9.32 -3.00 10.41
CA THR A 427 8.54 -1.97 9.72
C THR A 427 7.48 -1.42 10.68
N SER A 428 7.66 -0.19 11.13
CA SER A 428 6.73 0.44 12.08
C SER A 428 5.57 1.16 11.39
N ALA A 429 5.76 1.63 10.14
CA ALA A 429 4.68 2.28 9.39
C ALA A 429 4.88 2.21 7.88
N VAL A 430 3.79 2.40 7.14
CA VAL A 430 3.79 2.69 5.68
C VAL A 430 3.30 4.11 5.47
N GLY A 431 3.92 4.82 4.53
CA GLY A 431 3.55 6.19 4.19
C GLY A 431 3.31 6.38 2.70
N MET A 432 2.38 7.28 2.39
CA MET A 432 2.03 7.74 1.06
C MET A 432 2.21 9.25 1.01
N ILE A 433 3.21 9.72 0.28
CA ILE A 433 3.55 11.14 0.19
C ILE A 433 2.43 11.88 -0.52
N LEU A 434 1.95 12.95 0.10
CA LEU A 434 0.92 13.82 -0.46
C LEU A 434 1.55 14.94 -1.28
N ASP A 435 2.43 15.71 -0.65
CA ASP A 435 3.11 16.86 -1.25
C ASP A 435 4.35 17.25 -0.42
N LYS A 436 5.17 18.16 -0.96
CA LYS A 436 6.16 18.89 -0.16
C LYS A 436 5.46 19.94 0.70
N LEU A 437 6.09 20.33 1.80
CA LEU A 437 5.58 21.44 2.60
C LEU A 437 5.71 22.78 1.83
N SER A 438 4.71 23.65 1.96
CA SER A 438 4.81 25.01 1.39
C SER A 438 5.80 25.86 2.20
N MET A 439 6.42 26.87 1.55
CA MET A 439 7.37 27.78 2.24
C MET A 439 6.76 28.45 3.48
N GLU A 440 5.46 28.79 3.44
CA GLU A 440 4.73 29.34 4.58
C GLU A 440 4.56 28.34 5.72
N GLU A 441 4.46 27.04 5.38
CA GLU A 441 4.34 25.96 6.33
C GLU A 441 5.70 25.49 6.87
N GLU A 442 6.79 25.65 6.09
CA GLU A 442 8.16 25.45 6.54
C GLU A 442 8.56 26.49 7.59
N GLU A 443 8.22 27.77 7.37
CA GLU A 443 8.45 28.85 8.36
C GLU A 443 7.63 28.62 9.65
N ALA A 444 6.44 28.03 9.55
CA ALA A 444 5.63 27.65 10.71
C ALA A 444 6.20 26.43 11.43
N ALA A 445 6.79 25.47 10.72
CA ALA A 445 7.45 24.31 11.30
C ALA A 445 8.80 24.67 11.95
N ASP A 446 9.59 25.54 11.30
CA ASP A 446 10.84 26.09 11.88
C ASP A 446 10.56 27.05 13.06
N ASN A 447 9.41 27.74 13.06
CA ASN A 447 8.94 28.54 14.18
C ASN A 447 8.18 27.72 15.23
N CYS A 448 7.98 26.43 15.05
CA CYS A 448 7.58 25.52 16.10
C CYS A 448 8.77 25.34 17.06
N GLN A 449 9.14 26.44 17.70
CA GLN A 449 9.97 26.42 18.90
C GLN A 449 9.32 25.39 19.81
N LEU A 450 10.08 24.40 20.22
CA LEU A 450 9.74 23.50 21.33
C LEU A 450 8.97 24.32 22.37
N PRO A 451 7.81 23.87 22.84
CA PRO A 451 7.05 24.63 23.81
C PRO A 451 8.04 25.04 24.89
N ILE A 452 8.22 26.37 25.10
CA ILE A 452 9.09 26.87 26.10
C ILE A 452 8.58 26.27 27.42
N VAL A 453 9.22 25.23 27.88
CA VAL A 453 8.90 24.63 29.17
C VAL A 453 9.30 25.68 30.21
N ASN A 454 8.36 26.51 30.61
CA ASN A 454 8.55 27.42 31.71
C ASN A 454 8.63 26.58 32.99
N CYS A 455 9.85 26.30 33.43
CA CYS A 455 10.10 25.62 34.68
C CYS A 455 10.35 26.68 35.73
N GLN A 456 9.50 26.83 36.72
CA GLN A 456 9.76 27.66 37.90
C GLN A 456 10.49 26.79 38.94
N LEU A 457 11.71 27.14 39.21
CA LEU A 457 12.55 26.48 40.24
C LEU A 457 12.65 27.41 41.48
N ASN A 458 12.03 27.01 42.57
CA ASN A 458 12.15 27.69 43.85
C ASN A 458 13.32 27.08 44.61
N LEU A 459 14.43 27.82 44.66
CA LEU A 459 15.69 27.36 45.27
C LEU A 459 15.60 27.20 46.79
N SER A 460 14.83 28.05 47.47
CA SER A 460 14.62 27.96 48.93
C SER A 460 13.77 26.73 49.28
N ALA A 461 12.77 26.37 48.46
CA ALA A 461 11.96 25.17 48.67
C ALA A 461 12.76 23.87 48.48
N LEU A 462 13.83 23.91 47.70
CA LEU A 462 14.71 22.78 47.44
C LEU A 462 15.88 22.66 48.44
N GLY A 463 15.99 23.58 49.40
CA GLY A 463 17.05 23.57 50.42
C GLY A 463 18.47 23.85 49.89
N ILE A 464 18.56 24.52 48.74
CA ILE A 464 19.84 24.83 48.09
C ILE A 464 20.46 26.09 48.70
N GLY A 465 21.67 25.98 49.20
CA GLY A 465 22.41 27.11 49.80
C GLY A 465 22.87 28.14 48.76
N GLU A 466 23.05 29.40 49.22
CA GLU A 466 23.44 30.52 48.37
C GLU A 466 24.76 30.31 47.61
N GLU A 467 25.65 29.45 48.13
CA GLU A 467 26.92 29.09 47.50
C GLU A 467 26.77 28.35 46.14
N HIS A 468 25.60 27.81 45.84
CA HIS A 468 25.33 27.08 44.60
C HIS A 468 24.56 27.90 43.56
N TYR A 469 24.11 29.11 43.90
CA TYR A 469 23.27 29.94 43.03
C TYR A 469 23.94 30.27 41.70
N GLU A 470 25.23 30.60 41.72
CA GLU A 470 26.00 30.98 40.52
C GLU A 470 26.15 29.80 39.52
N ALA A 471 26.29 28.59 40.05
CA ALA A 471 26.39 27.37 39.24
C ALA A 471 25.04 27.02 38.58
N ILE A 472 23.94 27.21 39.31
CA ILE A 472 22.58 26.97 38.84
C ILE A 472 22.19 28.00 37.77
N GLU A 473 22.49 29.28 37.97
CA GLU A 473 22.26 30.33 37.00
C GLU A 473 23.00 30.06 35.66
N LYS A 474 24.21 29.52 35.75
CA LYS A 474 25.01 29.14 34.59
C LYS A 474 24.42 27.93 33.88
N ALA A 475 23.86 26.97 34.60
CA ALA A 475 23.16 25.82 34.03
C ALA A 475 21.83 26.24 33.37
N CYS A 476 21.07 27.15 33.98
CA CYS A 476 19.83 27.70 33.40
C CYS A 476 20.11 28.44 32.09
N LYS A 477 21.17 29.26 32.02
CA LYS A 477 21.61 29.95 30.80
C LYS A 477 22.04 28.95 29.69
N ALA A 478 22.52 27.77 30.04
CA ALA A 478 22.85 26.73 29.08
C ALA A 478 21.58 26.03 28.56
N LEU A 479 20.58 25.86 29.42
CA LEU A 479 19.25 25.30 29.06
C LEU A 479 18.43 26.29 28.21
N GLU A 480 18.53 27.60 28.48
CA GLU A 480 17.90 28.64 27.65
C GLU A 480 18.39 28.61 26.21
N LYS A 481 19.66 28.29 25.98
CA LYS A 481 20.20 28.08 24.62
C LYS A 481 19.64 26.84 23.90
N GLN A 482 19.00 25.94 24.64
CA GLN A 482 18.34 24.75 24.16
C GLN A 482 16.80 24.87 24.12
N GLY A 483 16.26 26.10 24.31
CA GLY A 483 14.83 26.39 24.25
C GLY A 483 14.08 26.16 25.58
N VAL A 484 14.75 25.89 26.69
CA VAL A 484 14.12 25.71 28.00
C VAL A 484 14.27 27.00 28.82
N LYS A 485 13.19 27.71 29.08
CA LYS A 485 13.20 28.91 29.93
C LYS A 485 12.97 28.52 31.38
N VAL A 486 13.97 28.75 32.21
CA VAL A 486 13.91 28.47 33.67
C VAL A 486 13.84 29.78 34.44
N GLU A 487 12.73 30.03 35.11
CA GLU A 487 12.58 31.14 36.05
C GLU A 487 13.01 30.68 37.46
N LEU A 488 14.08 31.30 37.97
CA LEU A 488 14.57 31.04 39.30
C LEU A 488 13.89 32.02 40.30
N THR A 489 13.18 31.48 41.27
CA THR A 489 12.68 32.23 42.41
C THR A 489 13.52 31.89 43.65
N LYS A 490 13.98 32.92 44.33
CA LYS A 490 14.79 32.82 45.56
C LYS A 490 13.95 32.51 46.78
#